data_874b49d11fa5954ba1f21eca985ff0a8
#
_entry.id   874b49d11fa5954ba1f21eca985ff0a8
#
_cell.length_a   1.000
_cell.length_b   1.000
_cell.length_c   1.000
_cell.angle_alpha   90.00
_cell.angle_beta   90.00
_cell.angle_gamma   90.00
#
_symmetry.space_group_name_H-M   'P 1'
#
loop_
_entity.id
_entity.type
_entity.pdbx_description
1 polymer ?
#
loop_
_entity_poly.entity_id
_entity_poly.type
_entity_poly.pdbx_seq_one_letter_code
_entity_poly.pdbx_strand_id
1 'polypeptide(L)'
;MPLFMDVHDFDGGVSMDDVAKAHLADLQAQAPHDVRYLRYWVDETEGKVFCLVEAPSAEVASDVHREAHGLVADHIYRVQEGS
;
A
#
# COMPACT_ATOMS: atom_id res chain seq x y z
N MET A 1 -14.28 -1.95 -8.81
CA MET A 1 -13.64 -0.78 -8.18
C MET A 1 -12.32 -0.50 -8.86
N PRO A 2 -11.88 0.78 -8.91
CA PRO A 2 -10.56 1.07 -9.44
C PRO A 2 -9.44 0.37 -8.70
N LEU A 3 -8.39 0.06 -9.42
CA LEU A 3 -7.22 -0.62 -8.91
C LEU A 3 -6.03 0.35 -8.93
N PHE A 4 -5.29 0.37 -7.84
CA PHE A 4 -4.13 1.27 -7.71
C PHE A 4 -2.89 0.49 -7.29
N MET A 5 -1.74 0.97 -7.73
CA MET A 5 -0.44 0.52 -7.25
C MET A 5 0.21 1.70 -6.54
N ASP A 6 0.42 1.58 -5.23
CA ASP A 6 1.16 2.61 -4.52
C ASP A 6 2.61 2.17 -4.30
N VAL A 7 3.50 3.15 -4.25
CA VAL A 7 4.93 2.91 -4.17
C VAL A 7 5.50 3.72 -3.02
N HIS A 8 6.18 3.04 -2.11
CA HIS A 8 6.88 3.65 -1.00
C HIS A 8 8.38 3.56 -1.23
N ASP A 9 9.10 4.65 -0.96
CA ASP A 9 10.56 4.70 -1.02
C ASP A 9 11.11 4.91 0.39
N PHE A 10 11.98 4.01 0.85
CA PHE A 10 12.61 4.09 2.16
C PHE A 10 14.12 4.18 2.00
N ASP A 11 14.72 5.27 2.49
CA ASP A 11 16.16 5.44 2.47
C ASP A 11 16.81 4.40 3.39
N GLY A 12 17.86 3.74 2.88
CA GLY A 12 18.60 2.76 3.68
C GLY A 12 17.99 1.37 3.71
N GLY A 13 16.89 1.16 2.97
CA GLY A 13 16.25 -0.15 2.87
C GLY A 13 15.04 -0.31 3.78
N VAL A 14 14.37 -1.44 3.68
CA VAL A 14 13.18 -1.79 4.46
C VAL A 14 13.14 -3.30 4.63
N SER A 15 12.60 -3.80 5.73
CA SER A 15 12.50 -5.25 5.94
C SER A 15 11.13 -5.78 5.55
N MET A 16 11.11 -7.00 5.02
CA MET A 16 9.86 -7.72 4.72
C MET A 16 8.98 -7.84 5.97
N ASP A 17 9.59 -8.11 7.13
CA ASP A 17 8.85 -8.26 8.38
C ASP A 17 8.11 -6.98 8.76
N ASP A 18 8.74 -5.83 8.61
CA ASP A 18 8.11 -4.55 8.93
C ASP A 18 6.96 -4.25 7.97
N VAL A 19 7.15 -4.57 6.68
CA VAL A 19 6.10 -4.38 5.67
C VAL A 19 4.92 -5.32 5.95
N ALA A 20 5.18 -6.56 6.34
CA ALA A 20 4.13 -7.51 6.67
C ALA A 20 3.27 -7.02 7.84
N LYS A 21 3.89 -6.41 8.85
CA LYS A 21 3.16 -5.82 9.99
C LYS A 21 2.31 -4.63 9.54
N ALA A 22 2.86 -3.76 8.69
CA ALA A 22 2.13 -2.62 8.16
C ALA A 22 0.93 -3.07 7.31
N HIS A 23 1.12 -4.09 6.47
CA HIS A 23 0.04 -4.65 5.66
C HIS A 23 -1.08 -5.23 6.54
N LEU A 24 -0.73 -5.93 7.61
CA LEU A 24 -1.73 -6.45 8.55
C LEU A 24 -2.54 -5.31 9.18
N ALA A 25 -1.89 -4.21 9.54
CA ALA A 25 -2.58 -3.03 10.06
C ALA A 25 -3.53 -2.43 9.02
N ASP A 26 -3.14 -2.39 7.75
CA ASP A 26 -4.02 -1.95 6.66
C ASP A 26 -5.27 -2.82 6.57
N LEU A 27 -5.10 -4.14 6.65
CA LEU A 27 -6.22 -5.09 6.58
C LEU A 27 -7.21 -4.88 7.73
N GLN A 28 -6.74 -4.47 8.89
CA GLN A 28 -7.59 -4.20 10.05
C GLN A 28 -8.31 -2.86 9.96
N ALA A 29 -7.74 -1.88 9.25
CA ALA A 29 -8.29 -0.52 9.14
C ALA A 29 -9.18 -0.30 7.92
N GLN A 30 -9.08 -1.15 6.91
CA GLN A 30 -9.60 -0.86 5.56
C GLN A 30 -11.12 -0.94 5.40
N ALA A 31 -11.81 -1.78 6.17
CA ALA A 31 -13.22 -2.08 5.92
C ALA A 31 -14.14 -0.85 5.93
N PRO A 32 -14.05 0.09 6.90
CA PRO A 32 -14.91 1.28 6.90
C PRO A 32 -14.72 2.20 5.70
N HIS A 33 -13.59 2.09 5.01
CA HIS A 33 -13.23 2.94 3.87
C HIS A 33 -13.58 2.33 2.53
N ASP A 34 -14.11 1.10 2.51
CA ASP A 34 -14.39 0.36 1.29
C ASP A 34 -13.13 0.15 0.44
N VAL A 35 -12.03 -0.13 1.14
CA VAL A 35 -10.69 -0.33 0.55
C VAL A 35 -10.27 -1.77 0.80
N ARG A 36 -9.56 -2.36 -0.17
CA ARG A 36 -9.01 -3.70 -0.04
C ARG A 36 -7.57 -3.72 -0.53
N TYR A 37 -6.60 -3.80 0.39
CA TYR A 37 -5.21 -4.06 0.07
C TYR A 37 -5.06 -5.54 -0.25
N LEU A 38 -4.59 -5.86 -1.46
CA LEU A 38 -4.59 -7.23 -2.00
C LEU A 38 -3.25 -7.91 -1.86
N ARG A 39 -2.20 -7.26 -2.32
CA ARG A 39 -0.84 -7.83 -2.39
C ARG A 39 0.19 -6.73 -2.21
N TYR A 40 1.41 -7.13 -1.86
CA TYR A 40 2.53 -6.21 -1.81
C TYR A 40 3.81 -6.93 -2.23
N TRP A 41 4.77 -6.16 -2.70
CA TRP A 41 6.10 -6.62 -3.09
C TRP A 41 7.13 -5.72 -2.42
N VAL A 42 8.26 -6.29 -2.01
CA VAL A 42 9.30 -5.57 -1.28
C VAL A 42 10.65 -5.80 -1.92
N ASP A 43 11.36 -4.72 -2.21
CA ASP A 43 12.78 -4.75 -2.52
C ASP A 43 13.50 -4.24 -1.27
N GLU A 44 14.01 -5.17 -0.46
CA GLU A 44 14.59 -4.83 0.84
C GLU A 44 15.84 -3.97 0.71
N THR A 45 16.66 -4.27 -0.29
CA THR A 45 17.92 -3.56 -0.50
C THR A 45 17.73 -2.14 -0.99
N GLU A 46 16.87 -1.96 -1.98
CA GLU A 46 16.59 -0.64 -2.56
C GLU A 46 15.57 0.14 -1.74
N GLY A 47 14.92 -0.49 -0.78
CA GLY A 47 13.94 0.18 0.05
C GLY A 47 12.66 0.54 -0.66
N LYS A 48 12.17 -0.34 -1.53
CA LYS A 48 10.94 -0.10 -2.28
C LYS A 48 9.85 -1.05 -1.87
N VAL A 49 8.64 -0.50 -1.68
CA VAL A 49 7.45 -1.32 -1.39
C VAL A 49 6.37 -0.95 -2.38
N PHE A 50 5.77 -1.96 -2.99
CA PHE A 50 4.70 -1.82 -3.96
C PHE A 50 3.45 -2.48 -3.38
N CYS A 51 2.36 -1.71 -3.21
CA CYS A 51 1.10 -2.23 -2.68
C CYS A 51 0.02 -2.16 -3.74
N LEU A 52 -0.66 -3.28 -3.98
CA LEU A 52 -1.78 -3.35 -4.90
C LEU A 52 -3.07 -3.21 -4.09
N VAL A 53 -3.93 -2.27 -4.48
CA VAL A 53 -5.11 -1.93 -3.68
C VAL A 53 -6.33 -1.63 -4.58
N GLU A 54 -7.49 -2.13 -4.15
CA GLU A 54 -8.78 -1.70 -4.70
C GLU A 54 -9.35 -0.63 -3.79
N ALA A 55 -9.72 0.52 -4.36
CA ALA A 55 -10.24 1.63 -3.58
C ALA A 55 -11.14 2.52 -4.45
N PRO A 56 -12.07 3.28 -3.82
CA PRO A 56 -12.87 4.26 -4.57
C PRO A 56 -12.01 5.35 -5.21
N SER A 57 -10.91 5.72 -4.57
CA SER A 57 -9.97 6.72 -5.08
C SER A 57 -8.59 6.50 -4.46
N ALA A 58 -7.57 7.13 -5.06
CA ALA A 58 -6.22 7.13 -4.51
C ALA A 58 -6.18 7.75 -3.12
N GLU A 59 -6.94 8.81 -2.90
CA GLU A 59 -7.00 9.50 -1.61
C GLU A 59 -7.53 8.62 -0.51
N VAL A 60 -8.59 7.84 -0.78
CA VAL A 60 -9.17 6.93 0.20
C VAL A 60 -8.21 5.80 0.54
N ALA A 61 -7.47 5.27 -0.45
CA ALA A 61 -6.42 4.29 -0.19
C ALA A 61 -5.33 4.87 0.74
N SER A 62 -4.90 6.11 0.48
CA SER A 62 -3.92 6.79 1.33
C SER A 62 -4.42 7.01 2.75
N ASP A 63 -5.72 7.28 2.91
CA ASP A 63 -6.32 7.44 4.24
C ASP A 63 -6.19 6.18 5.08
N VAL A 64 -6.34 5.00 4.47
CA VAL A 64 -6.16 3.73 5.17
C VAL A 64 -4.72 3.59 5.67
N HIS A 65 -3.73 3.84 4.83
CA HIS A 65 -2.32 3.81 5.23
C HIS A 65 -2.04 4.78 6.37
N ARG A 66 -2.57 6.00 6.27
CA ARG A 66 -2.37 7.03 7.29
C ARG A 66 -2.95 6.60 8.63
N GLU A 67 -4.14 6.06 8.63
CA GLU A 67 -4.82 5.59 9.83
C GLU A 67 -4.15 4.34 10.42
N ALA A 68 -3.75 3.40 9.57
CA ALA A 68 -3.21 2.12 10.01
C ALA A 68 -1.81 2.24 10.62
N HIS A 69 -0.91 2.97 9.97
CA HIS A 69 0.51 3.02 10.37
C HIS A 69 1.21 4.33 10.06
N GLY A 70 0.54 5.26 9.40
CA GLY A 70 1.11 6.57 9.09
C GLY A 70 2.07 6.61 7.89
N LEU A 71 2.34 5.48 7.24
CA LEU A 71 3.28 5.40 6.12
C LEU A 71 2.54 5.59 4.81
N VAL A 72 2.37 6.84 4.41
CA VAL A 72 1.69 7.18 3.16
C VAL A 72 2.67 7.00 1.99
N ALA A 73 2.16 6.49 0.86
CA ALA A 73 2.99 6.23 -0.31
C ALA A 73 3.55 7.52 -0.91
N ASP A 74 4.75 7.43 -1.48
CA ASP A 74 5.37 8.53 -2.21
C ASP A 74 4.69 8.74 -3.56
N HIS A 75 4.25 7.65 -4.18
CA HIS A 75 3.54 7.68 -5.46
C HIS A 75 2.38 6.71 -5.42
N ILE A 76 1.30 7.03 -6.14
CA ILE A 76 0.17 6.14 -6.32
C ILE A 76 -0.34 6.25 -7.75
N TYR A 77 -0.51 5.12 -8.42
CA TYR A 77 -0.88 5.06 -9.83
C TYR A 77 -2.16 4.24 -10.00
N ARG A 78 -3.08 4.74 -10.82
CA ARG A 78 -4.22 3.94 -11.23
C ARG A 78 -3.73 2.95 -12.29
N VAL A 79 -3.99 1.66 -12.08
CA VAL A 79 -3.45 0.60 -12.92
C VAL A 79 -4.55 -0.32 -13.43
N GLN A 80 -4.22 -1.01 -14.51
CA GLN A 80 -5.03 -2.11 -15.03
C GLN A 80 -4.13 -3.32 -15.16
N GLU A 81 -4.66 -4.48 -14.82
CA GLU A 81 -3.90 -5.71 -14.99
C GLU A 81 -3.93 -6.13 -16.45
N GLY A 82 -2.76 -6.35 -17.02
CA GLY A 82 -2.62 -6.88 -18.36
C GLY A 82 -2.62 -8.40 -18.39
N SER A 83 -2.94 -8.96 -19.53
CA SER A 83 -2.90 -10.40 -19.71
C SER A 83 -2.17 -10.79 -21.00
#